data_db05b0383d508fe20d0a0f9ef29e30f3
#
_entry.id   db05b0383d508fe20d0a0f9ef29e30f3
#
_cell.length_a   1.000
_cell.length_b   1.000
_cell.length_c   1.000
_cell.angle_alpha   90.00
_cell.angle_beta   90.00
_cell.angle_gamma   90.00
#
_symmetry.space_group_name_H-M   'P 1'
#
loop_
_entity.id
_entity.type
_entity.pdbx_description
1 polymer ?
#
loop_
_entity_poly.entity_id
_entity_poly.type
_entity_poly.pdbx_seq_one_letter_code
_entity_poly.pdbx_strand_id
1 'polypeptide(L)'
;MVADILDNRLELAKEYGATAVVNTKNQSLEDFTNEFTNGKGFDVCIEACGAPETFLGCIENAAFAGNIVLIGNGKRETSFVHSIILKKELNIFGSRNALKEDFINNIDLVASKECDVMKMVSRVYDMENALDAFKALANNDGTLAKILIKIGD
;
A
#
# COMPACT_ATOMS: atom_id res chain seq x y z
N MET A 1 9.18 3.94 -4.42
CA MET A 1 9.08 2.55 -4.93
C MET A 1 7.81 1.89 -4.41
N VAL A 2 7.20 1.02 -5.21
CA VAL A 2 6.06 0.19 -4.79
C VAL A 2 6.39 -1.29 -5.04
N ALA A 3 6.10 -2.15 -4.06
CA ALA A 3 6.22 -3.59 -4.15
C ALA A 3 4.83 -4.24 -4.07
N ASP A 4 4.54 -5.16 -4.95
CA ASP A 4 3.30 -5.97 -4.95
C ASP A 4 3.58 -7.32 -5.61
N ILE A 5 2.62 -8.24 -5.51
CA ILE A 5 2.65 -9.54 -6.19
C ILE A 5 1.81 -9.55 -7.47
N LEU A 6 1.10 -8.48 -7.80
CA LEU A 6 0.19 -8.36 -8.93
C LEU A 6 0.67 -7.27 -9.90
N ASP A 7 0.96 -7.66 -11.13
CA ASP A 7 1.50 -6.76 -12.16
C ASP A 7 0.55 -5.61 -12.48
N ASN A 8 -0.76 -5.86 -12.56
CA ASN A 8 -1.75 -4.81 -12.80
C ASN A 8 -1.76 -3.71 -11.72
N ARG A 9 -1.46 -4.04 -10.46
CA ARG A 9 -1.31 -3.05 -9.39
C ARG A 9 -0.02 -2.27 -9.51
N LEU A 10 1.04 -2.93 -9.95
CA LEU A 10 2.33 -2.28 -10.20
C LEU A 10 2.25 -1.33 -11.40
N GLU A 11 1.51 -1.68 -12.44
CA GLU A 11 1.22 -0.78 -13.57
C GLU A 11 0.46 0.45 -13.11
N LEU A 12 -0.62 0.27 -12.34
CA LEU A 12 -1.36 1.37 -11.75
C LEU A 12 -0.47 2.27 -10.86
N ALA A 13 0.42 1.67 -10.07
CA ALA A 13 1.36 2.43 -9.25
C ALA A 13 2.29 3.31 -10.11
N LYS A 14 2.76 2.82 -11.27
CA LYS A 14 3.53 3.63 -12.22
C LYS A 14 2.71 4.79 -12.78
N GLU A 15 1.44 4.57 -13.13
CA GLU A 15 0.53 5.61 -13.59
C GLU A 15 0.31 6.71 -12.55
N TYR A 16 0.39 6.35 -11.27
CA TYR A 16 0.38 7.28 -10.13
C TYR A 16 1.74 7.89 -9.80
N GLY A 17 2.77 7.65 -10.62
CA GLY A 17 4.08 8.28 -10.48
C GLY A 17 5.06 7.54 -9.59
N ALA A 18 4.85 6.24 -9.32
CA ALA A 18 5.86 5.46 -8.63
C ALA A 18 7.16 5.43 -9.45
N THR A 19 8.25 5.90 -8.88
CA THR A 19 9.57 5.97 -9.53
C THR A 19 10.10 4.59 -9.92
N ALA A 20 9.76 3.57 -9.13
CA ALA A 20 10.12 2.19 -9.40
C ALA A 20 9.06 1.24 -8.82
N VAL A 21 8.93 0.06 -9.42
CA VAL A 21 8.04 -1.00 -8.95
C VAL A 21 8.77 -2.34 -8.98
N VAL A 22 8.40 -3.24 -8.09
CA VAL A 22 8.95 -4.60 -8.05
C VAL A 22 7.84 -5.63 -7.81
N ASN A 23 7.79 -6.66 -8.65
CA ASN A 23 6.95 -7.83 -8.42
C ASN A 23 7.72 -8.85 -7.58
N THR A 24 7.33 -8.98 -6.31
CA THR A 24 8.04 -9.83 -5.35
C THR A 24 7.83 -11.32 -5.54
N LYS A 25 6.99 -11.76 -6.50
CA LYS A 25 6.96 -13.13 -6.97
C LYS A 25 8.12 -13.47 -7.91
N ASN A 26 8.61 -12.47 -8.63
CA ASN A 26 9.55 -12.66 -9.74
C ASN A 26 10.96 -12.20 -9.37
N GLN A 27 11.10 -11.31 -8.38
CA GLN A 27 12.36 -10.70 -7.99
C GLN A 27 12.46 -10.55 -6.46
N SER A 28 13.66 -10.72 -5.94
CA SER A 28 13.95 -10.46 -4.53
C SER A 28 13.76 -8.98 -4.21
N LEU A 29 12.96 -8.68 -3.18
CA LEU A 29 12.76 -7.31 -2.70
C LEU A 29 14.07 -6.73 -2.14
N GLU A 30 14.86 -7.56 -1.45
CA GLU A 30 16.15 -7.17 -0.87
C GLU A 30 17.15 -6.78 -1.96
N ASP A 31 17.33 -7.64 -2.98
CA ASP A 31 18.25 -7.36 -4.08
C ASP A 31 17.84 -6.09 -4.82
N PHE A 32 16.54 -5.94 -5.12
CA PHE A 32 16.03 -4.73 -5.75
C PHE A 32 16.27 -3.48 -4.89
N THR A 33 16.02 -3.58 -3.59
CA THR A 33 16.25 -2.46 -2.66
C THR A 33 17.71 -2.07 -2.61
N ASN A 34 18.61 -3.05 -2.52
CA ASN A 34 20.05 -2.82 -2.49
C ASN A 34 20.55 -2.12 -3.76
N GLU A 35 20.08 -2.56 -4.92
CA GLU A 35 20.41 -1.92 -6.19
C GLU A 35 19.85 -0.49 -6.26
N PHE A 36 18.55 -0.31 -5.98
CA PHE A 36 17.84 0.95 -6.10
C PHE A 36 18.35 2.03 -5.13
N THR A 37 18.75 1.63 -3.91
CA THR A 37 19.16 2.54 -2.85
C THR A 37 20.69 2.58 -2.63
N ASN A 38 21.46 1.87 -3.45
CA ASN A 38 22.90 1.64 -3.24
C ASN A 38 23.20 1.07 -1.84
N GLY A 39 22.40 0.12 -1.39
CA GLY A 39 22.54 -0.58 -0.11
C GLY A 39 22.10 0.21 1.13
N LYS A 40 21.55 1.41 0.96
CA LYS A 40 21.12 2.24 2.11
C LYS A 40 19.79 1.78 2.72
N GLY A 41 18.90 1.20 1.93
CA GLY A 41 17.50 0.96 2.28
C GLY A 41 16.64 2.21 2.15
N PHE A 42 15.38 2.12 2.57
CA PHE A 42 14.39 3.21 2.48
C PHE A 42 14.24 3.92 3.82
N ASP A 43 14.26 5.25 3.81
CA ASP A 43 14.04 6.07 5.01
C ASP A 43 12.62 5.92 5.57
N VAL A 44 11.64 5.66 4.69
CA VAL A 44 10.24 5.39 5.05
C VAL A 44 9.73 4.18 4.31
N CYS A 45 9.22 3.19 5.06
CA CYS A 45 8.53 2.03 4.55
C CYS A 45 7.06 2.08 5.00
N ILE A 46 6.12 1.88 4.09
CA ILE A 46 4.68 1.83 4.41
C ILE A 46 4.19 0.41 4.16
N GLU A 47 3.73 -0.26 5.21
CA GLU A 47 3.09 -1.56 5.14
C GLU A 47 1.57 -1.37 5.03
N ALA A 48 1.00 -1.75 3.88
CA ALA A 48 -0.41 -1.53 3.56
C ALA A 48 -1.18 -2.82 3.22
N CYS A 49 -0.53 -3.98 3.35
CA CYS A 49 -1.12 -5.29 3.04
C CYS A 49 -1.69 -5.98 4.28
N GLY A 50 -1.07 -5.81 5.42
CA GLY A 50 -1.42 -6.50 6.67
C GLY A 50 -0.95 -7.96 6.70
N ALA A 51 0.14 -8.28 6.03
CA ALA A 51 0.72 -9.60 6.02
C ALA A 51 2.05 -9.65 6.81
N PRO A 52 2.35 -10.74 7.54
CA PRO A 52 3.64 -10.89 8.21
C PRO A 52 4.82 -10.69 7.28
N GLU A 53 4.73 -11.23 6.08
CA GLU A 53 5.78 -11.20 5.07
C GLU A 53 6.09 -9.77 4.59
N THR A 54 5.06 -8.94 4.44
CA THR A 54 5.22 -7.55 4.03
C THR A 54 5.75 -6.67 5.17
N PHE A 55 5.36 -6.96 6.41
CA PHE A 55 5.93 -6.28 7.57
C PHE A 55 7.41 -6.62 7.76
N LEU A 56 7.78 -7.91 7.66
CA LEU A 56 9.18 -8.32 7.69
C LEU A 56 9.99 -7.68 6.56
N GLY A 57 9.42 -7.64 5.35
CA GLY A 57 10.01 -6.95 4.22
C GLY A 57 10.27 -5.46 4.50
N CYS A 58 9.36 -4.76 5.20
CA CYS A 58 9.62 -3.38 5.63
C CYS A 58 10.80 -3.29 6.61
N ILE A 59 10.89 -4.20 7.60
CA ILE A 59 12.00 -4.22 8.57
C ILE A 59 13.34 -4.46 7.87
N GLU A 60 13.38 -5.42 6.94
CA GLU A 60 14.59 -5.81 6.23
C GLU A 60 15.09 -4.72 5.30
N ASN A 61 14.17 -4.03 4.60
CA ASN A 61 14.48 -3.05 3.57
C ASN A 61 14.49 -1.59 4.05
N ALA A 62 14.16 -1.32 5.32
CA ALA A 62 14.29 0.00 5.90
C ALA A 62 15.79 0.36 6.09
N ALA A 63 16.12 1.63 5.90
CA ALA A 63 17.42 2.18 6.23
C ALA A 63 17.67 2.21 7.75
N PHE A 64 18.91 2.44 8.17
CA PHE A 64 19.21 2.77 9.57
C PHE A 64 18.49 4.05 9.98
N ALA A 65 17.95 4.07 11.20
CA ALA A 65 17.08 5.12 11.74
C ALA A 65 15.80 5.38 10.90
N GLY A 66 15.43 4.40 10.04
CA GLY A 66 14.26 4.48 9.17
C GLY A 66 12.93 4.38 9.93
N ASN A 67 11.86 4.77 9.23
CA ASN A 67 10.51 4.75 9.76
C ASN A 67 9.67 3.70 9.04
N ILE A 68 8.93 2.89 9.81
CA ILE A 68 7.97 1.93 9.28
C ILE A 68 6.57 2.34 9.72
N VAL A 69 5.67 2.52 8.77
CA VAL A 69 4.27 2.90 9.03
C VAL A 69 3.36 1.73 8.67
N LEU A 70 2.62 1.24 9.66
CA LEU A 70 1.67 0.14 9.51
C LEU A 70 0.27 0.70 9.27
N ILE A 71 -0.26 0.49 8.07
CA ILE A 71 -1.63 0.82 7.66
C ILE A 71 -2.43 -0.48 7.47
N GLY A 72 -1.76 -1.54 7.03
CA GLY A 72 -2.35 -2.85 6.79
C GLY A 72 -2.91 -3.47 8.08
N ASN A 73 -4.18 -3.92 8.02
CA ASN A 73 -4.88 -4.51 9.17
C ASN A 73 -4.75 -6.03 9.17
N GLY A 74 -3.56 -6.52 9.48
CA GLY A 74 -3.28 -7.96 9.56
C GLY A 74 -3.89 -8.62 10.80
N LYS A 75 -4.28 -9.89 10.64
CA LYS A 75 -4.80 -10.72 11.73
C LYS A 75 -3.87 -11.89 12.09
N ARG A 76 -2.83 -12.12 11.28
CA ARG A 76 -1.84 -13.18 11.51
C ARG A 76 -0.72 -12.67 12.43
N GLU A 77 -0.22 -13.55 13.26
CA GLU A 77 0.95 -13.26 14.09
C GLU A 77 2.21 -13.14 13.23
N THR A 78 3.09 -12.22 13.62
CA THR A 78 4.40 -12.04 13.01
C THR A 78 5.47 -12.30 14.05
N SER A 79 6.38 -13.23 13.76
CA SER A 79 7.50 -13.55 14.63
C SER A 79 8.81 -13.06 14.02
N PHE A 80 9.61 -12.33 14.79
CA PHE A 80 10.93 -11.87 14.40
C PHE A 80 11.83 -11.64 15.60
N VAL A 81 13.14 -11.58 15.36
CA VAL A 81 14.12 -11.29 16.42
C VAL A 81 14.15 -9.78 16.64
N HIS A 82 13.61 -9.31 17.76
CA HIS A 82 13.44 -7.88 18.04
C HIS A 82 14.74 -7.06 18.01
N SER A 83 15.90 -7.70 18.18
CA SER A 83 17.20 -7.02 18.10
C SER A 83 17.46 -6.33 16.76
N ILE A 84 16.74 -6.69 15.69
CA ILE A 84 16.85 -5.99 14.40
C ILE A 84 16.36 -4.55 14.51
N ILE A 85 15.30 -4.29 15.28
CA ILE A 85 14.78 -2.96 15.54
C ILE A 85 15.83 -2.10 16.24
N LEU A 86 16.46 -2.68 17.29
CA LEU A 86 17.54 -2.01 18.00
C LEU A 86 18.76 -1.74 17.13
N LYS A 87 19.21 -2.75 16.37
CA LYS A 87 20.40 -2.64 15.52
C LYS A 87 20.27 -1.58 14.42
N LYS A 88 19.08 -1.45 13.85
CA LYS A 88 18.79 -0.46 12.80
C LYS A 88 18.22 0.84 13.35
N GLU A 89 17.98 0.95 14.68
CA GLU A 89 17.34 2.13 15.32
C GLU A 89 15.99 2.49 14.67
N LEU A 90 15.17 1.47 14.32
CA LEU A 90 13.94 1.66 13.58
C LEU A 90 12.84 2.29 14.44
N ASN A 91 12.05 3.17 13.83
CA ASN A 91 10.80 3.67 14.38
C ASN A 91 9.62 2.93 13.71
N ILE A 92 8.69 2.42 14.51
CA ILE A 92 7.50 1.71 14.01
C ILE A 92 6.26 2.46 14.50
N PHE A 93 5.43 2.89 13.53
CA PHE A 93 4.21 3.66 13.77
C PHE A 93 2.99 2.87 13.29
N GLY A 94 1.94 2.83 14.10
CA GLY A 94 0.63 2.40 13.66
C GLY A 94 -0.17 3.60 13.14
N SER A 95 -0.82 3.46 11.99
CA SER A 95 -1.74 4.45 11.46
C SER A 95 -3.11 3.82 11.24
N ARG A 96 -4.14 4.40 11.84
CA ARG A 96 -5.51 3.91 11.72
C ARG A 96 -6.49 5.06 11.78
N ASN A 97 -7.54 4.96 10.94
CA ASN A 97 -8.57 5.97 10.77
C ASN A 97 -8.01 7.31 10.22
N ALA A 98 -8.82 8.34 10.29
CA ALA A 98 -8.47 9.69 9.84
C ALA A 98 -9.12 10.71 10.79
N LEU A 99 -8.42 11.80 11.01
CA LEU A 99 -8.95 12.97 11.72
C LEU A 99 -9.75 13.85 10.74
N LYS A 100 -10.47 14.83 11.27
CA LYS A 100 -11.21 15.79 10.45
C LYS A 100 -10.29 16.55 9.49
N GLU A 101 -9.13 16.94 9.99
CA GLU A 101 -8.12 17.65 9.23
C GLU A 101 -7.60 16.85 8.04
N ASP A 102 -7.46 15.52 8.19
CA ASP A 102 -7.05 14.63 7.10
C ASP A 102 -8.08 14.62 5.97
N PHE A 103 -9.38 14.64 6.30
CA PHE A 103 -10.44 14.75 5.29
C PHE A 103 -10.39 16.08 4.54
N ILE A 104 -10.19 17.20 5.24
CA ILE A 104 -10.08 18.52 4.63
C ILE A 104 -8.89 18.54 3.67
N ASN A 105 -7.71 18.13 4.14
CA ASN A 105 -6.50 18.10 3.33
C ASN A 105 -6.64 17.20 2.09
N ASN A 106 -7.29 16.04 2.23
CA ASN A 106 -7.52 15.14 1.10
C ASN A 106 -8.53 15.72 0.08
N ILE A 107 -9.56 16.44 0.54
CA ILE A 107 -10.50 17.13 -0.36
C ILE A 107 -9.75 18.18 -1.17
N ASP A 108 -8.91 18.98 -0.54
CA ASP A 108 -8.11 20.02 -1.21
C ASP A 108 -7.13 19.40 -2.21
N LEU A 109 -6.47 18.29 -1.84
CA LEU A 109 -5.54 17.55 -2.72
C LEU A 109 -6.26 17.03 -3.98
N VAL A 110 -7.46 16.48 -3.84
CA VAL A 110 -8.26 16.01 -4.98
C VAL A 110 -8.78 17.18 -5.81
N ALA A 111 -9.22 18.26 -5.17
CA ALA A 111 -9.73 19.45 -5.85
C ALA A 111 -8.64 20.18 -6.66
N SER A 112 -7.40 20.18 -6.18
CA SER A 112 -6.23 20.72 -6.90
C SER A 112 -5.81 19.87 -8.11
N LYS A 113 -6.36 18.66 -8.26
CA LYS A 113 -6.00 17.65 -9.28
C LYS A 113 -4.56 17.12 -9.16
N GLU A 114 -3.92 17.33 -8.05
CA GLU A 114 -2.61 16.70 -7.76
C GLU A 114 -2.73 15.19 -7.57
N CYS A 115 -3.92 14.72 -7.17
CA CYS A 115 -4.24 13.30 -7.04
C CYS A 115 -5.54 12.97 -7.77
N ASP A 116 -5.46 12.16 -8.83
CA ASP A 116 -6.63 11.68 -9.58
C ASP A 116 -7.12 10.35 -9.00
N VAL A 117 -7.94 10.44 -7.96
CA VAL A 117 -8.50 9.25 -7.28
C VAL A 117 -9.41 8.41 -8.18
N MET A 118 -9.91 8.99 -9.29
CA MET A 118 -10.82 8.27 -10.19
C MET A 118 -10.13 7.15 -10.94
N LYS A 119 -8.83 7.21 -11.16
CA LYS A 119 -8.05 6.10 -11.74
C LYS A 119 -8.10 4.82 -10.91
N MET A 120 -8.33 4.91 -9.60
CA MET A 120 -8.49 3.73 -8.73
C MET A 120 -9.88 3.10 -8.84
N VAL A 121 -10.87 3.81 -9.38
CA VAL A 121 -12.23 3.31 -9.51
C VAL A 121 -12.31 2.33 -10.69
N SER A 122 -12.26 1.04 -10.36
CA SER A 122 -12.32 -0.02 -11.36
C SER A 122 -13.71 -0.22 -11.92
N ARG A 123 -14.77 0.04 -11.14
CA ARG A 123 -16.16 -0.14 -11.54
C ARG A 123 -17.13 0.68 -10.68
N VAL A 124 -18.20 1.15 -11.32
CA VAL A 124 -19.34 1.77 -10.65
C VAL A 124 -20.57 0.89 -10.85
N TYR A 125 -21.33 0.65 -9.80
CA TYR A 125 -22.59 -0.10 -9.82
C TYR A 125 -23.73 0.82 -9.41
N ASP A 126 -24.89 0.65 -10.02
CA ASP A 126 -26.11 1.25 -9.52
C ASP A 126 -26.58 0.56 -8.22
N MET A 127 -27.39 1.26 -7.42
CA MET A 127 -27.83 0.76 -6.11
C MET A 127 -28.58 -0.58 -6.19
N GLU A 128 -29.35 -0.80 -7.26
CA GLU A 128 -30.07 -2.05 -7.49
C GLU A 128 -29.13 -3.25 -7.63
N ASN A 129 -27.91 -3.02 -8.09
CA ASN A 129 -26.86 -4.01 -8.29
C ASN A 129 -25.83 -4.07 -7.14
N ALA A 130 -26.13 -3.47 -5.99
CA ALA A 130 -25.19 -3.38 -4.86
C ALA A 130 -24.72 -4.77 -4.39
N LEU A 131 -25.62 -5.77 -4.37
CA LEU A 131 -25.26 -7.13 -3.99
C LEU A 131 -24.22 -7.76 -4.93
N ASP A 132 -24.33 -7.49 -6.21
CA ASP A 132 -23.37 -8.00 -7.20
C ASP A 132 -22.02 -7.26 -7.09
N ALA A 133 -22.03 -5.99 -6.70
CA ALA A 133 -20.83 -5.24 -6.36
C ALA A 133 -20.07 -5.90 -5.20
N PHE A 134 -20.76 -6.28 -4.13
CA PHE A 134 -20.15 -6.98 -2.99
C PHE A 134 -19.63 -8.37 -3.37
N LYS A 135 -20.36 -9.13 -4.19
CA LYS A 135 -19.90 -10.42 -4.71
C LYS A 135 -18.66 -10.29 -5.57
N ALA A 136 -18.61 -9.28 -6.45
CA ALA A 136 -17.46 -9.01 -7.29
C ALA A 136 -16.23 -8.68 -6.45
N LEU A 137 -16.39 -7.88 -5.39
CA LEU A 137 -15.30 -7.54 -4.48
C LEU A 137 -14.83 -8.76 -3.66
N ALA A 138 -15.77 -9.59 -3.18
CA ALA A 138 -15.44 -10.79 -2.40
C ALA A 138 -14.68 -11.83 -3.23
N ASN A 139 -14.98 -11.93 -4.53
CA ASN A 139 -14.32 -12.85 -5.47
C ASN A 139 -13.22 -12.19 -6.30
N ASN A 140 -12.71 -11.03 -5.84
CA ASN A 140 -11.73 -10.25 -6.57
C ASN A 140 -10.39 -11.00 -6.66
N ASP A 141 -9.93 -11.22 -7.88
CA ASP A 141 -8.63 -11.80 -8.23
C ASP A 141 -7.47 -10.78 -8.22
N GLY A 142 -7.74 -9.56 -7.77
CA GLY A 142 -6.79 -8.44 -7.77
C GLY A 142 -7.00 -7.44 -8.91
N THR A 143 -7.93 -7.69 -9.82
CA THR A 143 -8.23 -6.78 -10.94
C THR A 143 -9.05 -5.56 -10.51
N LEU A 144 -9.79 -5.65 -9.40
CA LEU A 144 -10.56 -4.53 -8.84
C LEU A 144 -9.76 -3.84 -7.73
N ALA A 145 -9.49 -2.57 -7.89
CA ALA A 145 -8.87 -1.74 -6.86
C ALA A 145 -9.94 -1.09 -5.96
N LYS A 146 -10.87 -0.35 -6.54
CA LYS A 146 -11.98 0.29 -5.85
C LYS A 146 -13.26 0.14 -6.67
N ILE A 147 -14.35 -0.16 -6.00
CA ILE A 147 -15.69 -0.11 -6.59
C ILE A 147 -16.54 0.94 -5.88
N LEU A 148 -17.41 1.59 -6.63
CA LEU A 148 -18.38 2.55 -6.10
C LEU A 148 -19.79 2.04 -6.35
N ILE A 149 -20.71 2.42 -5.46
CA ILE A 149 -22.15 2.22 -5.61
C ILE A 149 -22.77 3.62 -5.75
N LYS A 150 -23.41 3.88 -6.90
CA LYS A 150 -24.11 5.13 -7.16
C LYS A 150 -25.45 5.11 -6.42
N ILE A 151 -25.72 6.16 -5.65
CA ILE A 151 -26.96 6.35 -4.90
C ILE A 151 -27.68 7.57 -5.49
N GLY A 152 -28.87 7.33 -6.06
CA GLY A 152 -29.61 8.39 -6.74
C GLY A 152 -29.14 8.67 -8.17
N ASP A 153 -29.75 9.67 -8.80
CA ASP A 153 -29.48 10.08 -10.19
C ASP A 153 -28.16 10.86 -10.34
#